data_6441434273b4f9f3bda7066b88c0b043
#
_entry.id   6441434273b4f9f3bda7066b88c0b043
#
_cell.length_a   1.000
_cell.length_b   1.000
_cell.length_c   1.000
_cell.angle_alpha   90.00
_cell.angle_beta   90.00
_cell.angle_gamma   90.00
#
_symmetry.space_group_name_H-M   'P 1'
#
loop_
_entity.id
_entity.type
_entity.pdbx_description
1 polymer ?
#
loop_
_entity_poly.entity_id
_entity_poly.type
_entity_poly.pdbx_seq_one_letter_code
_entity_poly.pdbx_strand_id
1 'polypeptide(L)'
;TDSISLNSLWWTGDSAAWFVPNEDSAAVLRAAEVPAERIDVTGFPVPPVFARLGNTLAPPALGAGGRPRILVMIHSGRRGAERTARLLLRETGWDLTFAVGRDERLRARLTALAAHRTGVTLLGWTREIPQLLLTHHVVISKAGGATTQEALAAGCPMVVSQVVPGQEEGNYELLRRHGIGALAETPEAVVSVLREAFAREGAVLTRWRTAVAGLRRPHAAKEIVDRVEARLRGEAAGAAVVR
;
A
#
# COMPACT_ATOMS: atom_id res chain seq x y z
N THR A 1 13.65 -4.93 -6.05
CA THR A 1 13.65 -3.79 -5.11
C THR A 1 12.24 -3.26 -4.96
N ASP A 2 11.89 -2.74 -3.82
CA ASP A 2 10.53 -2.36 -3.45
C ASP A 2 10.37 -0.87 -3.11
N SER A 3 11.44 -0.10 -3.17
CA SER A 3 11.43 1.32 -2.84
C SER A 3 12.34 2.15 -3.76
N ILE A 4 12.33 3.47 -3.58
CA ILE A 4 13.20 4.41 -4.30
C ILE A 4 14.56 4.63 -3.62
N SER A 5 14.74 4.17 -2.38
CA SER A 5 16.05 4.12 -1.73
C SER A 5 16.64 2.73 -1.88
N LEU A 6 17.39 2.54 -2.97
CA LEU A 6 17.98 1.26 -3.32
C LEU A 6 19.41 1.15 -2.75
N ASN A 7 19.71 0.06 -2.05
CA ASN A 7 21.08 -0.25 -1.67
C ASN A 7 21.87 -0.68 -2.91
N SER A 8 23.12 -0.19 -3.05
CA SER A 8 24.00 -0.50 -4.19
C SER A 8 24.20 -2.00 -4.43
N LEU A 9 24.14 -2.82 -3.42
CA LEU A 9 24.21 -4.29 -3.53
C LEU A 9 23.16 -4.89 -4.48
N TRP A 10 22.07 -4.19 -4.75
CA TRP A 10 21.00 -4.66 -5.65
C TRP A 10 21.34 -4.54 -7.14
N TRP A 11 22.35 -3.74 -7.52
CA TRP A 11 22.72 -3.56 -8.93
C TRP A 11 24.21 -3.66 -9.24
N THR A 12 25.05 -4.03 -8.25
CA THR A 12 26.50 -4.23 -8.46
C THR A 12 26.83 -5.58 -9.10
N GLY A 13 25.87 -6.49 -9.25
CA GLY A 13 26.05 -7.77 -9.91
C GLY A 13 25.82 -7.71 -11.42
N ASP A 14 26.38 -8.66 -12.16
CA ASP A 14 26.09 -8.83 -13.58
C ASP A 14 24.75 -9.56 -13.74
N SER A 15 23.67 -8.80 -13.84
CA SER A 15 22.31 -9.32 -14.02
C SER A 15 21.85 -9.10 -15.46
N ALA A 16 21.15 -10.09 -16.01
CA ALA A 16 20.57 -9.99 -17.36
C ALA A 16 19.44 -8.94 -17.43
N ALA A 17 18.73 -8.71 -16.30
CA ALA A 17 17.70 -7.69 -16.18
C ALA A 17 17.44 -7.30 -14.73
N TRP A 18 16.93 -6.09 -14.53
CA TRP A 18 16.40 -5.56 -13.28
C TRP A 18 14.93 -5.21 -13.45
N PHE A 19 14.07 -5.90 -12.71
CA PHE A 19 12.65 -5.59 -12.65
C PHE A 19 12.39 -4.64 -11.48
N VAL A 20 11.82 -3.48 -11.77
CA VAL A 20 11.58 -2.41 -10.79
C VAL A 20 10.11 -2.04 -10.69
N PRO A 21 9.65 -1.57 -9.50
CA PRO A 21 8.23 -1.31 -9.27
C PRO A 21 7.68 -0.09 -10.00
N ASN A 22 8.50 0.91 -10.30
CA ASN A 22 8.08 2.19 -10.86
C ASN A 22 9.25 2.94 -11.50
N GLU A 23 8.95 4.05 -12.17
CA GLU A 23 9.95 4.90 -12.82
C GLU A 23 10.92 5.59 -11.85
N ASP A 24 10.48 5.90 -10.62
CA ASP A 24 11.39 6.46 -9.59
C ASP A 24 12.53 5.47 -9.28
N SER A 25 12.19 4.18 -9.13
CA SER A 25 13.21 3.13 -8.92
C SER A 25 14.07 2.93 -10.17
N ALA A 26 13.49 2.99 -11.35
CA ALA A 26 14.26 2.91 -12.61
C ALA A 26 15.24 4.08 -12.76
N ALA A 27 14.83 5.29 -12.37
CA ALA A 27 15.69 6.47 -12.40
C ALA A 27 16.92 6.31 -11.50
N VAL A 28 16.78 5.68 -10.34
CA VAL A 28 17.92 5.37 -9.44
C VAL A 28 18.91 4.44 -10.12
N LEU A 29 18.44 3.37 -10.79
CA LEU A 29 19.31 2.45 -11.51
C LEU A 29 20.00 3.11 -12.70
N ARG A 30 19.28 3.95 -13.46
CA ARG A 30 19.90 4.72 -14.58
C ARG A 30 20.97 5.69 -14.07
N ALA A 31 20.72 6.35 -12.93
CA ALA A 31 21.70 7.23 -12.30
C ALA A 31 22.95 6.48 -11.78
N ALA A 32 22.83 5.18 -11.52
CA ALA A 32 23.91 4.26 -11.18
C ALA A 32 24.52 3.58 -12.43
N GLU A 33 24.28 4.14 -13.63
CA GLU A 33 24.82 3.68 -14.91
C GLU A 33 24.41 2.24 -15.30
N VAL A 34 23.34 1.71 -14.74
CA VAL A 34 22.75 0.45 -15.20
C VAL A 34 22.18 0.65 -16.60
N PRO A 35 22.56 -0.20 -17.61
CA PRO A 35 22.08 -0.06 -18.97
C PRO A 35 20.53 -0.07 -19.06
N ALA A 36 19.97 0.92 -19.77
CA ALA A 36 18.52 1.13 -19.83
C ALA A 36 17.76 -0.08 -20.40
N GLU A 37 18.37 -0.80 -21.34
CA GLU A 37 17.82 -2.02 -21.95
C GLU A 37 17.75 -3.22 -20.98
N ARG A 38 18.41 -3.13 -19.84
CA ARG A 38 18.35 -4.12 -18.77
C ARG A 38 17.37 -3.73 -17.66
N ILE A 39 16.72 -2.56 -17.74
CA ILE A 39 15.77 -2.07 -16.72
C ILE A 39 14.36 -2.21 -17.24
N ASP A 40 13.57 -3.06 -16.59
CA ASP A 40 12.15 -3.26 -16.89
C ASP A 40 11.27 -2.72 -15.75
N VAL A 41 10.41 -1.75 -16.06
CA VAL A 41 9.43 -1.21 -15.12
C VAL A 41 8.15 -2.04 -15.21
N THR A 42 8.06 -3.07 -14.38
CA THR A 42 6.95 -4.03 -14.38
C THR A 42 6.00 -3.86 -13.19
N GLY A 43 6.45 -3.22 -12.14
CA GLY A 43 5.77 -3.24 -10.85
C GLY A 43 6.41 -4.25 -9.88
N PHE A 44 5.96 -4.18 -8.62
CA PHE A 44 6.34 -5.15 -7.60
C PHE A 44 5.46 -6.42 -7.74
N PRO A 45 6.02 -7.63 -7.60
CA PRO A 45 5.27 -8.87 -7.75
C PRO A 45 4.29 -9.10 -6.58
N VAL A 46 3.12 -8.51 -6.70
CA VAL A 46 2.01 -8.68 -5.75
C VAL A 46 1.19 -9.94 -6.06
N PRO A 47 0.41 -10.45 -5.08
CA PRO A 47 -0.47 -11.60 -5.30
C PRO A 47 -1.43 -11.38 -6.49
N PRO A 48 -1.65 -12.38 -7.35
CA PRO A 48 -2.51 -12.27 -8.54
C PRO A 48 -3.98 -11.90 -8.26
N VAL A 49 -4.42 -12.01 -7.02
CA VAL A 49 -5.76 -11.61 -6.59
C VAL A 49 -6.05 -10.13 -6.84
N PHE A 50 -5.03 -9.24 -6.76
CA PHE A 50 -5.19 -7.82 -7.08
C PHE A 50 -5.58 -7.60 -8.54
N ALA A 51 -4.98 -8.36 -9.47
CA ALA A 51 -5.34 -8.32 -10.88
C ALA A 51 -6.74 -8.91 -11.13
N ARG A 52 -7.06 -10.05 -10.50
CA ARG A 52 -8.35 -10.73 -10.71
C ARG A 52 -9.53 -9.96 -10.15
N LEU A 53 -9.40 -9.39 -8.96
CA LEU A 53 -10.50 -8.75 -8.23
C LEU A 53 -10.49 -7.22 -8.30
N GLY A 54 -9.39 -6.61 -8.75
CA GLY A 54 -9.21 -5.15 -8.74
C GLY A 54 -10.18 -4.37 -9.65
N ASN A 55 -10.83 -5.06 -10.60
CA ASN A 55 -11.85 -4.46 -11.46
C ASN A 55 -13.28 -4.75 -10.98
N THR A 56 -13.46 -5.64 -10.00
CA THR A 56 -14.78 -6.04 -9.49
C THR A 56 -15.03 -5.58 -8.05
N LEU A 57 -13.96 -5.44 -7.28
CA LEU A 57 -14.02 -4.95 -5.89
C LEU A 57 -13.60 -3.48 -5.81
N ALA A 58 -14.40 -2.70 -5.11
CA ALA A 58 -14.11 -1.31 -4.79
C ALA A 58 -14.71 -0.97 -3.42
N PRO A 59 -14.18 0.03 -2.71
CA PRO A 59 -14.88 0.57 -1.55
C PRO A 59 -16.21 1.19 -2.00
N PRO A 60 -17.24 1.19 -1.14
CA PRO A 60 -18.53 1.83 -1.45
C PRO A 60 -18.33 3.33 -1.72
N ALA A 61 -19.25 3.95 -2.46
CA ALA A 61 -19.21 5.39 -2.67
C ALA A 61 -19.35 6.14 -1.34
N LEU A 62 -18.57 7.19 -1.14
CA LEU A 62 -18.79 8.16 -0.07
C LEU A 62 -19.93 9.10 -0.47
N GLY A 63 -20.74 9.53 0.48
CA GLY A 63 -21.95 10.32 0.25
C GLY A 63 -23.22 9.47 0.41
N ALA A 64 -24.39 10.10 0.40
CA ALA A 64 -25.71 9.44 0.53
C ALA A 64 -25.81 8.38 1.67
N GLY A 65 -25.07 8.56 2.78
CA GLY A 65 -25.05 7.62 3.91
C GLY A 65 -23.97 6.55 3.87
N GLY A 66 -23.10 6.54 2.84
CA GLY A 66 -21.94 5.65 2.77
C GLY A 66 -20.90 5.98 3.85
N ARG A 67 -20.53 4.97 4.66
CA ARG A 67 -19.54 5.16 5.73
C ARG A 67 -18.13 4.91 5.19
N PRO A 68 -17.14 5.76 5.53
CA PRO A 68 -15.74 5.47 5.26
C PRO A 68 -15.33 4.13 5.87
N ARG A 69 -14.70 3.26 5.06
CA ARG A 69 -14.10 2.00 5.52
C ARG A 69 -12.60 2.17 5.66
N ILE A 70 -12.07 1.91 6.84
CA ILE A 70 -10.66 2.10 7.19
C ILE A 70 -10.07 0.77 7.62
N LEU A 71 -9.04 0.33 6.92
CA LEU A 71 -8.25 -0.83 7.30
C LEU A 71 -7.11 -0.37 8.22
N VAL A 72 -7.03 -0.94 9.41
CA VAL A 72 -6.01 -0.62 10.41
C VAL A 72 -5.10 -1.83 10.59
N MET A 73 -3.90 -1.76 10.02
CA MET A 73 -2.88 -2.80 10.14
C MET A 73 -1.89 -2.37 11.23
N ILE A 74 -1.99 -2.99 12.38
CA ILE A 74 -1.22 -2.60 13.55
C ILE A 74 0.13 -3.33 13.58
N HIS A 75 1.21 -2.56 13.49
CA HIS A 75 2.58 -3.07 13.55
C HIS A 75 3.39 -2.50 14.72
N SER A 76 2.99 -1.37 15.26
CA SER A 76 3.65 -0.71 16.38
C SER A 76 3.16 -1.28 17.70
N GLY A 77 4.10 -1.63 18.57
CA GLY A 77 3.85 -2.27 19.86
C GLY A 77 2.54 -1.88 20.58
N ARG A 78 2.10 -2.74 21.48
CA ARG A 78 0.74 -2.78 22.07
C ARG A 78 0.18 -1.45 22.57
N ARG A 79 0.99 -0.59 23.21
CA ARG A 79 0.50 0.67 23.80
C ARG A 79 0.08 1.70 22.76
N GLY A 80 0.87 1.88 21.71
CA GLY A 80 0.54 2.79 20.60
C GLY A 80 -0.70 2.32 19.83
N ALA A 81 -0.78 1.01 19.56
CA ALA A 81 -1.91 0.38 18.89
C ALA A 81 -3.24 0.59 19.63
N GLU A 82 -3.27 0.34 20.95
CA GLU A 82 -4.47 0.52 21.77
C GLU A 82 -4.90 2.00 21.84
N ARG A 83 -3.95 2.92 21.94
CA ARG A 83 -4.26 4.37 21.97
C ARG A 83 -4.87 4.82 20.64
N THR A 84 -4.26 4.42 19.52
CA THR A 84 -4.81 4.71 18.18
C THR A 84 -6.22 4.12 18.04
N ALA A 85 -6.41 2.85 18.41
CA ALA A 85 -7.72 2.20 18.35
C ALA A 85 -8.77 2.92 19.20
N ARG A 86 -8.44 3.32 20.44
CA ARG A 86 -9.35 4.09 21.29
C ARG A 86 -9.82 5.40 20.66
N LEU A 87 -8.92 6.12 19.99
CA LEU A 87 -9.28 7.36 19.31
C LEU A 87 -10.14 7.08 18.08
N LEU A 88 -9.77 6.11 17.26
CA LEU A 88 -10.55 5.72 16.07
C LEU A 88 -11.96 5.23 16.45
N LEU A 89 -12.11 4.48 17.53
CA LEU A 89 -13.41 3.98 18.01
C LEU A 89 -14.36 5.10 18.47
N ARG A 90 -13.88 6.31 18.74
CA ARG A 90 -14.74 7.48 19.02
C ARG A 90 -15.41 8.06 17.77
N GLU A 91 -14.88 7.75 16.60
CA GLU A 91 -15.39 8.23 15.30
C GLU A 91 -16.57 7.36 14.83
N THR A 92 -17.75 7.64 15.31
CA THR A 92 -18.95 6.77 15.10
C THR A 92 -19.41 6.69 13.63
N GLY A 93 -18.97 7.61 12.78
CA GLY A 93 -19.31 7.63 11.35
C GLY A 93 -18.45 6.72 10.48
N TRP A 94 -17.44 6.02 11.01
CA TRP A 94 -16.52 5.19 10.24
C TRP A 94 -16.72 3.71 10.49
N ASP A 95 -16.50 2.88 9.48
CA ASP A 95 -16.35 1.43 9.60
C ASP A 95 -14.86 1.09 9.70
N LEU A 96 -14.49 0.36 10.75
CA LEU A 96 -13.10 0.06 11.10
C LEU A 96 -12.84 -1.43 11.02
N THR A 97 -11.83 -1.83 10.27
CA THR A 97 -11.31 -3.20 10.25
C THR A 97 -9.90 -3.21 10.83
N PHE A 98 -9.74 -3.80 12.00
CA PHE A 98 -8.43 -3.96 12.64
C PHE A 98 -7.85 -5.33 12.29
N ALA A 99 -6.72 -5.36 11.59
CA ALA A 99 -5.95 -6.56 11.32
C ALA A 99 -4.73 -6.59 12.26
N VAL A 100 -4.80 -7.40 13.31
CA VAL A 100 -3.79 -7.45 14.38
C VAL A 100 -2.79 -8.60 14.24
N GLY A 101 -2.90 -9.38 13.16
CA GLY A 101 -2.02 -10.51 12.91
C GLY A 101 -2.16 -11.59 13.98
N ARG A 102 -1.04 -12.09 14.50
CA ARG A 102 -1.02 -13.19 15.48
C ARG A 102 -1.04 -12.74 16.94
N ASP A 103 -1.24 -11.44 17.22
CA ASP A 103 -1.31 -10.95 18.61
C ASP A 103 -2.75 -11.12 19.17
N GLU A 104 -3.03 -12.34 19.63
CA GLU A 104 -4.32 -12.68 20.25
C GLU A 104 -4.64 -11.84 21.51
N ARG A 105 -3.60 -11.40 22.26
CA ARG A 105 -3.79 -10.55 23.44
C ARG A 105 -4.25 -9.15 23.03
N LEU A 106 -3.67 -8.59 21.98
CA LEU A 106 -4.11 -7.32 21.42
C LEU A 106 -5.54 -7.47 20.85
N ARG A 107 -5.81 -8.55 20.11
CA ARG A 107 -7.14 -8.84 19.56
C ARG A 107 -8.21 -8.85 20.67
N ALA A 108 -8.00 -9.59 21.74
CA ALA A 108 -8.93 -9.66 22.87
C ALA A 108 -9.19 -8.28 23.50
N ARG A 109 -8.14 -7.48 23.70
CA ARG A 109 -8.27 -6.12 24.24
C ARG A 109 -9.06 -5.20 23.32
N LEU A 110 -8.79 -5.22 22.01
CA LEU A 110 -9.52 -4.39 21.04
C LEU A 110 -10.97 -4.86 20.92
N THR A 111 -11.24 -6.16 21.00
CA THR A 111 -12.60 -6.69 21.04
C THR A 111 -13.37 -6.14 22.23
N ALA A 112 -12.78 -6.14 23.43
CA ALA A 112 -13.40 -5.57 24.61
C ALA A 112 -13.64 -4.05 24.46
N LEU A 113 -12.70 -3.31 23.87
CA LEU A 113 -12.84 -1.88 23.61
C LEU A 113 -13.95 -1.56 22.61
N ALA A 114 -14.18 -2.45 21.65
CA ALA A 114 -15.15 -2.28 20.57
C ALA A 114 -16.54 -2.88 20.88
N ALA A 115 -16.74 -3.49 22.06
CA ALA A 115 -17.91 -4.30 22.39
C ALA A 115 -19.28 -3.61 22.15
N HIS A 116 -19.33 -2.29 22.29
CA HIS A 116 -20.56 -1.49 22.10
C HIS A 116 -20.52 -0.65 20.81
N ARG A 117 -19.60 -0.94 19.89
CA ARG A 117 -19.37 -0.14 18.69
C ARG A 117 -19.74 -0.91 17.43
N THR A 118 -20.79 -0.47 16.74
CA THR A 118 -21.16 -1.00 15.42
C THR A 118 -20.16 -0.60 14.33
N GLY A 119 -20.07 -1.37 13.26
CA GLY A 119 -19.16 -1.08 12.13
C GLY A 119 -17.69 -1.33 12.48
N VAL A 120 -17.40 -2.25 13.42
CA VAL A 120 -16.03 -2.65 13.77
C VAL A 120 -15.83 -4.13 13.56
N THR A 121 -14.77 -4.47 12.83
CA THR A 121 -14.31 -5.83 12.59
C THR A 121 -12.92 -6.03 13.18
N LEU A 122 -12.72 -7.10 13.94
CA LEU A 122 -11.42 -7.48 14.53
C LEU A 122 -10.95 -8.78 13.89
N LEU A 123 -9.86 -8.71 13.14
CA LEU A 123 -9.23 -9.84 12.46
C LEU A 123 -7.90 -10.18 13.12
N GLY A 124 -7.69 -11.45 13.38
CA GLY A 124 -6.38 -12.01 13.67
C GLY A 124 -5.52 -12.11 12.41
N TRP A 125 -4.68 -13.13 12.33
CA TRP A 125 -3.97 -13.44 11.09
C TRP A 125 -4.95 -13.88 10.00
N THR A 126 -4.88 -13.27 8.83
CA THR A 126 -5.78 -13.54 7.71
C THR A 126 -5.03 -13.51 6.37
N ARG A 127 -5.56 -14.25 5.41
CA ARG A 127 -5.14 -14.21 3.99
C ARG A 127 -5.97 -13.22 3.16
N GLU A 128 -6.92 -12.54 3.77
CA GLU A 128 -7.89 -11.65 3.09
C GLU A 128 -7.38 -10.20 2.94
N ILE A 129 -6.14 -9.90 3.33
CA ILE A 129 -5.58 -8.55 3.20
C ILE A 129 -5.76 -7.96 1.80
N PRO A 130 -5.54 -8.70 0.70
CA PRO A 130 -5.78 -8.15 -0.64
C PRO A 130 -7.22 -7.69 -0.87
N GLN A 131 -8.22 -8.48 -0.47
CA GLN A 131 -9.63 -8.12 -0.59
C GLN A 131 -9.98 -6.93 0.30
N LEU A 132 -9.41 -6.87 1.49
CA LEU A 132 -9.58 -5.74 2.41
C LEU A 132 -9.00 -4.46 1.80
N LEU A 133 -7.80 -4.49 1.25
CA LEU A 133 -7.21 -3.34 0.56
C LEU A 133 -8.07 -2.88 -0.62
N LEU A 134 -8.65 -3.81 -1.39
CA LEU A 134 -9.52 -3.48 -2.52
C LEU A 134 -10.87 -2.87 -2.09
N THR A 135 -11.37 -3.18 -0.88
CA THR A 135 -12.72 -2.79 -0.42
C THR A 135 -12.73 -1.69 0.64
N HIS A 136 -11.55 -1.21 1.06
CA HIS A 136 -11.41 -0.12 2.02
C HIS A 136 -10.96 1.17 1.33
N HIS A 137 -11.34 2.31 1.89
CA HIS A 137 -11.03 3.63 1.35
C HIS A 137 -9.58 4.04 1.59
N VAL A 138 -9.03 3.61 2.73
CA VAL A 138 -7.67 3.93 3.16
C VAL A 138 -7.15 2.82 4.07
N VAL A 139 -5.84 2.59 4.03
CA VAL A 139 -5.16 1.72 4.99
C VAL A 139 -4.25 2.54 5.90
N ILE A 140 -4.29 2.26 7.20
CA ILE A 140 -3.33 2.76 8.19
C ILE A 140 -2.31 1.65 8.41
N SER A 141 -1.03 1.93 8.15
CA SER A 141 0.06 0.96 8.32
C SER A 141 1.40 1.65 8.48
N LYS A 142 2.45 0.90 8.83
CA LYS A 142 3.83 1.35 8.62
C LYS A 142 4.17 1.33 7.12
N ALA A 143 5.22 2.06 6.73
CA ALA A 143 5.68 2.14 5.33
C ALA A 143 6.45 0.88 4.86
N GLY A 144 6.01 -0.32 5.27
CA GLY A 144 6.67 -1.58 4.88
C GLY A 144 6.53 -1.88 3.40
N GLY A 145 7.61 -2.38 2.75
CA GLY A 145 7.68 -2.57 1.30
C GLY A 145 6.49 -3.36 0.73
N ALA A 146 6.26 -4.59 1.20
CA ALA A 146 5.18 -5.42 0.69
C ALA A 146 3.80 -4.75 0.85
N THR A 147 3.50 -4.22 2.05
CA THR A 147 2.20 -3.56 2.31
C THR A 147 2.02 -2.31 1.45
N THR A 148 3.08 -1.51 1.26
CA THR A 148 3.04 -0.33 0.38
C THR A 148 2.72 -0.74 -1.06
N GLN A 149 3.40 -1.73 -1.59
CA GLN A 149 3.18 -2.19 -2.96
C GLN A 149 1.81 -2.86 -3.16
N GLU A 150 1.33 -3.61 -2.17
CA GLU A 150 -0.02 -4.18 -2.17
C GLU A 150 -1.09 -3.09 -2.12
N ALA A 151 -0.92 -2.05 -1.30
CA ALA A 151 -1.82 -0.91 -1.24
C ALA A 151 -1.86 -0.13 -2.57
N LEU A 152 -0.69 0.11 -3.20
CA LEU A 152 -0.59 0.70 -4.54
C LEU A 152 -1.32 -0.16 -5.58
N ALA A 153 -1.10 -1.48 -5.60
CA ALA A 153 -1.76 -2.39 -6.54
C ALA A 153 -3.28 -2.43 -6.35
N ALA A 154 -3.77 -2.32 -5.10
CA ALA A 154 -5.18 -2.22 -4.79
C ALA A 154 -5.80 -0.85 -5.17
N GLY A 155 -4.99 0.19 -5.35
CA GLY A 155 -5.48 1.56 -5.46
C GLY A 155 -5.98 2.13 -4.12
N CYS A 156 -5.44 1.63 -2.99
CA CYS A 156 -5.80 2.02 -1.64
C CYS A 156 -4.76 3.02 -1.09
N PRO A 157 -5.09 4.29 -0.87
CA PRO A 157 -4.19 5.25 -0.24
C PRO A 157 -3.76 4.83 1.16
N MET A 158 -2.57 5.28 1.59
CA MET A 158 -2.01 4.94 2.90
C MET A 158 -1.93 6.15 3.83
N VAL A 159 -2.37 5.96 5.07
CA VAL A 159 -1.94 6.79 6.20
C VAL A 159 -0.79 6.06 6.89
N VAL A 160 0.41 6.59 6.72
CA VAL A 160 1.63 5.99 7.26
C VAL A 160 1.75 6.35 8.74
N SER A 161 1.59 5.37 9.61
CA SER A 161 1.64 5.55 11.07
C SER A 161 3.03 5.35 11.67
N GLN A 162 3.96 4.83 10.88
CA GLN A 162 5.35 4.60 11.29
C GLN A 162 6.24 4.45 10.05
N VAL A 163 7.43 5.01 10.13
CA VAL A 163 8.53 4.74 9.18
C VAL A 163 9.68 4.13 9.99
N VAL A 164 10.11 2.91 9.66
CA VAL A 164 11.24 2.27 10.32
C VAL A 164 12.54 2.81 9.70
N PRO A 165 13.40 3.49 10.49
CA PRO A 165 14.63 4.08 9.98
C PRO A 165 15.56 3.04 9.33
N GLY A 166 16.18 3.41 8.22
CA GLY A 166 17.10 2.56 7.45
C GLY A 166 16.43 1.50 6.56
N GLN A 167 15.09 1.38 6.60
CA GLN A 167 14.38 0.34 5.86
C GLN A 167 13.17 0.86 5.06
N GLU A 168 12.45 1.84 5.58
CA GLU A 168 11.12 2.21 5.06
C GLU A 168 11.03 3.64 4.51
N GLU A 169 12.10 4.45 4.65
CA GLU A 169 12.09 5.85 4.21
C GLU A 169 11.81 5.98 2.71
N GLY A 170 12.37 5.08 1.89
CA GLY A 170 12.15 5.10 0.45
C GLY A 170 10.70 4.79 0.05
N ASN A 171 10.01 3.94 0.82
CA ASN A 171 8.60 3.64 0.59
C ASN A 171 7.73 4.84 0.95
N TYR A 172 8.02 5.50 2.10
CA TYR A 172 7.31 6.70 2.47
C TYR A 172 7.59 7.85 1.49
N GLU A 173 8.84 8.04 1.08
CA GLU A 173 9.22 9.07 0.12
C GLU A 173 8.51 8.89 -1.24
N LEU A 174 8.35 7.66 -1.71
CA LEU A 174 7.55 7.36 -2.90
C LEU A 174 6.11 7.86 -2.73
N LEU A 175 5.44 7.49 -1.64
CA LEU A 175 4.07 7.93 -1.36
C LEU A 175 3.98 9.46 -1.27
N ARG A 176 4.93 10.11 -0.59
CA ARG A 176 5.00 11.56 -0.42
C ARG A 176 5.16 12.28 -1.77
N ARG A 177 6.08 11.84 -2.63
CA ARG A 177 6.33 12.44 -3.96
C ARG A 177 5.09 12.40 -4.84
N HIS A 178 4.37 11.30 -4.79
CA HIS A 178 3.17 11.12 -5.61
C HIS A 178 1.88 11.61 -4.93
N GLY A 179 1.97 12.17 -3.72
CA GLY A 179 0.80 12.69 -3.01
C GLY A 179 -0.22 11.61 -2.64
N ILE A 180 0.27 10.40 -2.29
CA ILE A 180 -0.55 9.25 -1.96
C ILE A 180 -0.62 9.08 -0.44
N GLY A 181 -1.69 9.61 0.17
CA GLY A 181 -1.88 9.51 1.62
C GLY A 181 -1.11 10.57 2.42
N ALA A 182 -0.79 10.25 3.67
CA ALA A 182 -0.12 11.17 4.59
C ALA A 182 0.69 10.42 5.66
N LEU A 183 1.68 11.11 6.26
CA LEU A 183 2.38 10.66 7.48
C LEU A 183 1.58 11.10 8.72
N ALA A 184 1.38 10.18 9.65
CA ALA A 184 0.66 10.41 10.89
C ALA A 184 1.21 9.52 12.01
N GLU A 185 2.33 9.91 12.60
CA GLU A 185 3.09 9.08 13.55
C GLU A 185 2.51 9.09 14.98
N THR A 186 1.53 9.95 15.25
CA THR A 186 0.82 9.96 16.54
C THR A 186 -0.64 9.53 16.36
N PRO A 187 -1.25 8.93 17.39
CA PRO A 187 -2.66 8.55 17.33
C PRO A 187 -3.60 9.72 17.00
N GLU A 188 -3.30 10.91 17.50
CA GLU A 188 -4.05 12.14 17.25
C GLU A 188 -3.91 12.59 15.79
N ALA A 189 -2.68 12.53 15.24
CA ALA A 189 -2.41 12.86 13.84
C ALA A 189 -3.15 11.90 12.90
N VAL A 190 -3.21 10.61 13.21
CA VAL A 190 -3.97 9.62 12.43
C VAL A 190 -5.44 10.04 12.31
N VAL A 191 -6.08 10.37 13.42
CA VAL A 191 -7.50 10.79 13.42
C VAL A 191 -7.68 12.12 12.67
N SER A 192 -6.78 13.09 12.88
CA SER A 192 -6.83 14.39 12.20
C SER A 192 -6.75 14.23 10.69
N VAL A 193 -5.78 13.46 10.20
CA VAL A 193 -5.59 13.17 8.76
C VAL A 193 -6.81 12.48 8.16
N LEU A 194 -7.40 11.51 8.86
CA LEU A 194 -8.60 10.82 8.38
C LEU A 194 -9.82 11.75 8.34
N ARG A 195 -10.01 12.59 9.36
CA ARG A 195 -11.09 13.59 9.35
C ARG A 195 -10.96 14.53 8.15
N GLU A 196 -9.75 15.00 7.86
CA GLU A 196 -9.47 15.83 6.69
C GLU A 196 -9.74 15.05 5.40
N ALA A 197 -9.27 13.79 5.31
CA ALA A 197 -9.45 12.95 4.12
C ALA A 197 -10.92 12.72 3.78
N PHE A 198 -11.78 12.57 4.78
CA PHE A 198 -13.21 12.31 4.60
C PHE A 198 -14.10 13.56 4.67
N ALA A 199 -13.54 14.71 5.02
CA ALA A 199 -14.27 15.98 4.96
C ALA A 199 -14.60 16.37 3.51
N ARG A 200 -15.58 17.27 3.34
CA ARG A 200 -15.95 17.83 2.03
C ARG A 200 -16.17 16.71 0.99
N GLU A 201 -17.01 15.73 1.33
CA GLU A 201 -17.35 14.58 0.49
C GLU A 201 -16.12 13.77 0.03
N GLY A 202 -15.05 13.78 0.80
CA GLY A 202 -13.82 13.03 0.51
C GLY A 202 -12.92 13.64 -0.56
N ALA A 203 -12.92 14.96 -0.70
CA ALA A 203 -12.10 15.64 -1.73
C ALA A 203 -10.60 15.31 -1.61
N VAL A 204 -10.04 15.20 -0.40
CA VAL A 204 -8.65 14.82 -0.19
C VAL A 204 -8.44 13.35 -0.54
N LEU A 205 -9.32 12.46 -0.10
CA LEU A 205 -9.28 11.05 -0.45
C LEU A 205 -9.34 10.84 -1.97
N THR A 206 -10.19 11.58 -2.67
CA THR A 206 -10.30 11.51 -4.13
C THR A 206 -8.98 11.86 -4.81
N ARG A 207 -8.29 12.93 -4.36
CA ARG A 207 -6.95 13.27 -4.87
C ARG A 207 -5.95 12.14 -4.64
N TRP A 208 -5.92 11.56 -3.42
CA TRP A 208 -5.05 10.41 -3.14
C TRP A 208 -5.34 9.22 -4.04
N ARG A 209 -6.63 8.92 -4.29
CA ARG A 209 -7.03 7.81 -5.16
C ARG A 209 -6.67 8.05 -6.63
N THR A 210 -6.79 9.28 -7.11
CA THR A 210 -6.32 9.66 -8.43
C THR A 210 -4.81 9.49 -8.55
N ALA A 211 -4.06 9.94 -7.55
CA ALA A 211 -2.60 9.80 -7.53
C ALA A 211 -2.16 8.33 -7.51
N VAL A 212 -2.76 7.49 -6.67
CA VAL A 212 -2.40 6.07 -6.61
C VAL A 212 -2.72 5.32 -7.90
N ALA A 213 -3.77 5.73 -8.63
CA ALA A 213 -4.15 5.08 -9.89
C ALA A 213 -3.02 5.10 -10.93
N GLY A 214 -2.19 6.15 -10.95
CA GLY A 214 -1.02 6.27 -11.83
C GLY A 214 0.11 5.27 -11.51
N LEU A 215 0.16 4.74 -10.30
CA LEU A 215 1.19 3.79 -9.86
C LEU A 215 0.69 2.34 -9.75
N ARG A 216 -0.57 2.08 -10.05
CA ARG A 216 -1.13 0.71 -9.96
C ARG A 216 -0.49 -0.22 -10.98
N ARG A 217 0.07 -1.36 -10.49
CA ARG A 217 0.64 -2.44 -11.29
C ARG A 217 0.17 -3.81 -10.78
N PRO A 218 -1.13 -4.13 -10.85
CA PRO A 218 -1.66 -5.37 -10.27
C PRO A 218 -1.25 -6.63 -11.04
N HIS A 219 -0.77 -6.49 -12.28
CA HIS A 219 -0.32 -7.59 -13.15
C HIS A 219 1.19 -7.85 -13.09
N ALA A 220 1.94 -7.13 -12.23
CA ALA A 220 3.40 -7.14 -12.20
C ALA A 220 4.01 -8.56 -12.15
N ALA A 221 3.47 -9.46 -11.33
CA ALA A 221 4.00 -10.82 -11.22
C ALA A 221 3.94 -11.58 -12.56
N LYS A 222 2.83 -11.44 -13.29
CA LYS A 222 2.69 -12.05 -14.63
C LYS A 222 3.62 -11.38 -15.64
N GLU A 223 3.69 -10.06 -15.64
CA GLU A 223 4.53 -9.30 -16.55
C GLU A 223 6.01 -9.64 -16.38
N ILE A 224 6.49 -9.83 -15.14
CA ILE A 224 7.86 -10.29 -14.86
C ILE A 224 8.08 -11.67 -15.49
N VAL A 225 7.18 -12.62 -15.30
CA VAL A 225 7.30 -13.97 -15.88
C VAL A 225 7.34 -13.92 -17.40
N ASP A 226 6.42 -13.18 -18.03
CA ASP A 226 6.36 -13.03 -19.49
C ASP A 226 7.68 -12.47 -20.04
N ARG A 227 8.26 -11.47 -19.37
CA ARG A 227 9.53 -10.86 -19.76
C ARG A 227 10.73 -11.80 -19.58
N VAL A 228 10.75 -12.56 -18.49
CA VAL A 228 11.80 -13.59 -18.28
C VAL A 228 11.72 -14.65 -19.37
N GLU A 229 10.52 -15.16 -19.67
CA GLU A 229 10.34 -16.16 -20.73
C GLU A 229 10.75 -15.63 -22.12
N ALA A 230 10.38 -14.38 -22.45
CA ALA A 230 10.77 -13.76 -23.72
C ALA A 230 12.30 -13.63 -23.85
N ARG A 231 13.00 -13.24 -22.78
CA ARG A 231 14.46 -13.20 -22.76
C ARG A 231 15.09 -14.58 -22.94
N LEU A 232 14.55 -15.61 -22.30
CA LEU A 232 15.03 -16.99 -22.44
C LEU A 232 14.84 -17.52 -23.86
N ARG A 233 13.78 -17.09 -24.57
CA ARG A 233 13.53 -17.46 -25.98
C ARG A 233 14.33 -16.61 -26.98
N GLY A 234 15.10 -15.62 -26.53
CA GLY A 234 15.84 -14.73 -27.41
C GLY A 234 15.00 -13.65 -28.11
N GLU A 235 13.74 -13.46 -27.69
CA GLU A 235 12.76 -12.55 -28.29
C GLU A 235 12.88 -11.09 -27.78
N ALA A 236 13.78 -10.82 -26.87
CA ALA A 236 13.76 -9.62 -26.01
C ALA A 236 14.51 -8.39 -26.53
N ALA A 237 14.72 -8.21 -27.81
CA ALA A 237 15.43 -7.02 -28.34
C ALA A 237 14.56 -6.07 -29.21
N GLY A 238 13.25 -6.30 -29.38
CA GLY A 238 12.51 -5.62 -30.44
C GLY A 238 11.22 -4.86 -30.07
N ALA A 239 10.74 -4.90 -28.84
CA ALA A 239 9.38 -4.44 -28.53
C ALA A 239 9.31 -3.25 -27.55
N ALA A 240 10.11 -2.23 -27.73
CA ALA A 240 10.02 -0.99 -26.96
C ALA A 240 9.85 0.24 -27.86
N VAL A 241 9.03 0.15 -28.91
CA VAL A 241 8.54 1.36 -29.61
C VAL A 241 7.13 1.10 -30.10
N VAL A 242 6.25 2.10 -29.84
CA VAL A 242 4.91 2.33 -30.42
C VAL A 242 3.76 1.65 -29.68
N ARG A 243 3.14 2.31 -28.71
CA ARG A 243 1.95 3.21 -28.86
C ARG A 243 1.55 3.83 -27.53
#